data_bf1bbf15f61a0d1c9dffdf811a44de5a
#
_entry.id   bf1bbf15f61a0d1c9dffdf811a44de5a
#
_cell.length_a   1.000
_cell.length_b   1.000
_cell.length_c   1.000
_cell.angle_alpha   90.00
_cell.angle_beta   90.00
_cell.angle_gamma   90.00
#
_symmetry.space_group_name_H-M   'P 1'
#
loop_
_entity.id
_entity.type
_entity.pdbx_description
1 polymer ?
#
loop_
_entity_poly.entity_id
_entity_poly.type
_entity_poly.pdbx_seq_one_letter_code
_entity_poly.pdbx_strand_id
1 'polypeptide(L)'
;MKRRPHFAVALLAFICGAGCATLTAQTAPLSPPSSAPATDALISPENRLSHPANDPKWRELFERLAPNKTRQSTFEERRYFPFRKAPVVLQGEIRIIPELGLSLRYLEPEPRILIIDAKGLLMRDETGQERAAPPDSRAQAATSALVNVLRFDFEALKKQFDVYGRYNGATWMLGFAPRDPTFGNLLGVLTVSGEDGALRRIEMIKSPTQRIEILIKDTKEDVLFTGDTVRRFFR
;
A
#
# COMPACT_ATOMS: atom_id res chain seq x y z
N MET A 1 36.25 -5.46 11.54
CA MET A 1 35.28 -5.20 10.47
C MET A 1 33.99 -5.99 10.76
N LYS A 2 32.99 -5.35 11.40
CA LYS A 2 31.69 -5.99 11.71
C LYS A 2 30.75 -5.76 10.52
N ARG A 3 30.40 -6.81 9.81
CA ARG A 3 29.36 -6.78 8.77
C ARG A 3 27.99 -6.54 9.46
N ARG A 4 27.39 -5.39 9.21
CA ARG A 4 26.02 -5.10 9.64
C ARG A 4 25.05 -5.87 8.73
N PRO A 5 24.01 -6.52 9.26
CA PRO A 5 23.03 -7.23 8.45
C PRO A 5 22.23 -6.24 7.59
N HIS A 6 22.04 -6.61 6.33
CA HIS A 6 21.26 -5.86 5.35
C HIS A 6 19.76 -5.98 5.67
N PHE A 7 19.17 -4.94 6.25
CA PHE A 7 17.72 -4.85 6.40
C PHE A 7 17.13 -4.33 5.08
N ALA A 8 16.53 -5.24 4.34
CA ALA A 8 15.75 -4.92 3.16
C ALA A 8 14.45 -4.20 3.56
N VAL A 9 14.09 -3.21 2.77
CA VAL A 9 12.90 -2.36 2.80
C VAL A 9 11.66 -3.09 3.31
N ALA A 10 11.01 -2.59 4.33
CA ALA A 10 9.94 -3.28 5.04
C ALA A 10 8.67 -3.57 4.21
N LEU A 11 8.38 -2.81 3.18
CA LEU A 11 7.37 -3.15 2.17
C LEU A 11 7.90 -4.27 1.24
N LEU A 12 9.20 -4.28 0.96
CA LEU A 12 9.93 -5.30 0.21
C LEU A 12 10.33 -6.51 1.08
N ALA A 13 10.43 -6.38 2.41
CA ALA A 13 10.75 -7.50 3.31
C ALA A 13 9.66 -8.59 3.33
N PHE A 14 8.48 -8.29 2.84
CA PHE A 14 7.45 -9.30 2.60
C PHE A 14 7.75 -10.11 1.32
N ILE A 15 8.56 -9.55 0.46
CA ILE A 15 8.94 -10.13 -0.84
C ILE A 15 10.21 -10.99 -0.73
N CYS A 16 11.13 -10.64 0.19
CA CYS A 16 12.35 -11.39 0.46
C CYS A 16 12.30 -11.97 1.88
N GLY A 17 12.19 -13.30 1.99
CA GLY A 17 12.12 -14.00 3.26
C GLY A 17 13.33 -13.77 4.18
N ALA A 18 13.02 -13.76 5.47
CA ALA A 18 13.88 -13.94 6.63
C ALA A 18 14.92 -12.86 6.96
N GLY A 19 14.53 -11.99 7.88
CA GLY A 19 15.44 -11.26 8.76
C GLY A 19 14.81 -11.16 10.15
N CYS A 20 15.26 -11.98 11.10
CA CYS A 20 14.82 -11.96 12.49
C CYS A 20 15.35 -10.69 13.18
N ALA A 21 14.47 -9.77 13.53
CA ALA A 21 14.74 -8.74 14.52
C ALA A 21 13.90 -9.05 15.77
N THR A 22 14.54 -9.23 16.90
CA THR A 22 13.89 -9.37 18.20
C THR A 22 13.38 -8.01 18.65
N LEU A 23 12.08 -7.82 18.62
CA LEU A 23 11.40 -6.64 19.14
C LEU A 23 10.51 -7.04 20.31
N THR A 24 10.73 -6.42 21.46
CA THR A 24 9.85 -6.47 22.62
C THR A 24 8.54 -5.75 22.29
N ALA A 25 7.43 -6.49 22.29
CA ALA A 25 6.11 -5.98 21.93
C ALA A 25 5.35 -5.56 23.18
N GLN A 26 4.80 -4.35 23.15
CA GLN A 26 3.74 -3.90 24.04
C GLN A 26 2.40 -4.51 23.59
N THR A 27 1.77 -5.28 24.47
CA THR A 27 0.54 -6.01 24.22
C THR A 27 -0.67 -5.14 24.54
N ALA A 28 -1.43 -4.75 23.51
CA ALA A 28 -2.83 -4.36 23.65
C ALA A 28 -3.72 -5.52 23.15
N PRO A 29 -4.81 -5.89 23.84
CA PRO A 29 -5.69 -6.95 23.40
C PRO A 29 -6.59 -6.45 22.27
N LEU A 30 -6.36 -6.91 21.05
CA LEU A 30 -7.20 -6.65 19.89
C LEU A 30 -7.82 -7.95 19.41
N SER A 31 -9.15 -7.95 19.28
CA SER A 31 -9.90 -9.03 18.63
C SER A 31 -9.37 -9.27 17.20
N PRO A 32 -9.27 -10.52 16.75
CA PRO A 32 -8.77 -10.80 15.40
C PRO A 32 -9.77 -10.25 14.36
N PRO A 33 -9.36 -9.41 13.42
CA PRO A 33 -10.25 -8.99 12.34
C PRO A 33 -10.45 -10.15 11.37
N SER A 34 -11.71 -10.52 11.18
CA SER A 34 -12.16 -11.50 10.18
C SER A 34 -12.17 -10.84 8.79
N SER A 35 -11.05 -10.87 8.08
CA SER A 35 -10.98 -10.28 6.72
C SER A 35 -10.91 -11.30 5.57
N ALA A 36 -10.61 -12.57 5.84
CA ALA A 36 -10.52 -13.61 4.81
C ALA A 36 -11.83 -13.85 4.03
N PRO A 37 -13.01 -13.98 4.65
CA PRO A 37 -14.26 -14.25 3.92
C PRO A 37 -14.74 -13.07 3.04
N ALA A 38 -14.31 -11.84 3.34
CA ALA A 38 -14.69 -10.67 2.54
C ALA A 38 -13.95 -10.58 1.20
N THR A 39 -12.71 -11.04 1.14
CA THR A 39 -11.90 -11.02 -0.08
C THR A 39 -12.34 -12.09 -1.08
N ASP A 40 -12.61 -13.31 -0.60
CA ASP A 40 -13.09 -14.40 -1.46
C ASP A 40 -14.46 -14.06 -2.07
N ALA A 41 -15.34 -13.41 -1.30
CA ALA A 41 -16.62 -12.92 -1.79
C ALA A 41 -16.48 -11.74 -2.77
N LEU A 42 -15.38 -10.98 -2.74
CA LEU A 42 -15.12 -9.89 -3.68
C LEU A 42 -14.60 -10.43 -5.02
N ILE A 43 -13.66 -11.37 -4.97
CA ILE A 43 -13.01 -11.95 -6.16
C ILE A 43 -13.92 -13.04 -6.76
N SER A 44 -15.04 -12.62 -7.29
CA SER A 44 -16.04 -13.50 -7.90
C SER A 44 -16.47 -12.96 -9.28
N PRO A 45 -16.92 -13.81 -10.21
CA PRO A 45 -17.24 -13.40 -11.58
C PRO A 45 -18.24 -12.24 -11.67
N GLU A 46 -19.23 -12.20 -10.77
CA GLU A 46 -20.27 -11.16 -10.74
C GLU A 46 -19.71 -9.78 -10.36
N ASN A 47 -18.59 -9.73 -9.65
CA ASN A 47 -17.95 -8.48 -9.25
C ASN A 47 -16.87 -8.02 -10.22
N ARG A 48 -16.63 -8.74 -11.32
CA ARG A 48 -15.56 -8.43 -12.27
C ARG A 48 -15.84 -7.14 -13.04
N LEU A 49 -14.89 -6.22 -12.99
CA LEU A 49 -14.95 -4.94 -13.68
C LEU A 49 -14.21 -5.02 -15.03
N SER A 50 -14.93 -5.34 -16.10
CA SER A 50 -14.34 -5.41 -17.46
C SER A 50 -14.15 -4.02 -18.06
N HIS A 51 -15.11 -3.12 -17.88
CA HIS A 51 -15.13 -1.77 -18.46
C HIS A 51 -15.70 -0.76 -17.47
N PRO A 52 -15.02 -0.50 -16.33
CA PRO A 52 -15.55 0.40 -15.29
C PRO A 52 -15.73 1.85 -15.77
N ALA A 53 -14.99 2.28 -16.80
CA ALA A 53 -15.19 3.61 -17.41
C ALA A 53 -16.58 3.79 -18.03
N ASN A 54 -17.25 2.68 -18.40
CA ASN A 54 -18.60 2.71 -18.95
C ASN A 54 -19.70 2.78 -17.89
N ASP A 55 -19.35 2.45 -16.63
CA ASP A 55 -20.26 2.60 -15.49
C ASP A 55 -20.01 3.96 -14.82
N PRO A 56 -21.01 4.87 -14.83
CA PRO A 56 -20.86 6.22 -14.28
C PRO A 56 -20.38 6.22 -12.82
N LYS A 57 -20.85 5.25 -12.01
CA LYS A 57 -20.53 5.14 -10.60
C LYS A 57 -19.05 4.82 -10.36
N TRP A 58 -18.49 3.88 -11.12
CA TRP A 58 -17.06 3.55 -11.04
C TRP A 58 -16.18 4.65 -11.60
N ARG A 59 -16.59 5.27 -12.71
CA ARG A 59 -15.89 6.40 -13.30
C ARG A 59 -15.77 7.56 -12.30
N GLU A 60 -16.89 7.96 -11.69
CA GLU A 60 -16.92 9.02 -10.69
C GLU A 60 -16.04 8.69 -9.47
N LEU A 61 -16.05 7.44 -9.00
CA LEU A 61 -15.16 7.01 -7.93
C LEU A 61 -13.70 7.15 -8.31
N PHE A 62 -13.30 6.66 -9.49
CA PHE A 62 -11.90 6.76 -9.93
C PHE A 62 -11.44 8.21 -10.12
N GLU A 63 -12.31 9.08 -10.63
CA GLU A 63 -12.02 10.52 -10.72
C GLU A 63 -11.77 11.17 -9.35
N ARG A 64 -12.56 10.78 -8.33
CA ARG A 64 -12.36 11.27 -6.96
C ARG A 64 -11.10 10.70 -6.29
N LEU A 65 -10.77 9.46 -6.55
CA LEU A 65 -9.61 8.80 -5.97
C LEU A 65 -8.30 9.19 -6.66
N ALA A 66 -8.37 9.59 -7.92
CA ALA A 66 -7.19 10.04 -8.67
C ALA A 66 -6.45 11.16 -7.92
N PRO A 67 -5.13 11.11 -7.84
CA PRO A 67 -4.33 12.10 -7.13
C PRO A 67 -4.22 13.40 -7.94
N ASN A 68 -5.30 14.16 -7.97
CA ASN A 68 -5.38 15.48 -8.61
C ASN A 68 -5.17 16.64 -7.63
N LYS A 69 -5.00 16.34 -6.35
CA LYS A 69 -4.80 17.28 -5.26
C LYS A 69 -3.67 16.84 -4.35
N THR A 70 -3.05 17.80 -3.68
CA THR A 70 -2.12 17.50 -2.59
C THR A 70 -2.89 16.91 -1.42
N ARG A 71 -2.34 15.85 -0.81
CA ARG A 71 -2.97 15.17 0.33
C ARG A 71 -1.96 14.85 1.40
N GLN A 72 -2.41 14.89 2.64
CA GLN A 72 -1.68 14.36 3.80
C GLN A 72 -2.63 13.53 4.65
N SER A 73 -2.16 12.35 5.07
CA SER A 73 -2.92 11.43 5.92
C SER A 73 -1.99 10.82 6.96
N THR A 74 -2.54 10.32 8.05
CA THR A 74 -1.86 9.36 8.92
C THR A 74 -2.22 7.94 8.52
N PHE A 75 -1.36 6.99 8.85
CA PHE A 75 -1.66 5.58 8.62
C PHE A 75 -1.18 4.70 9.77
N GLU A 76 -1.84 3.57 9.92
CA GLU A 76 -1.44 2.45 10.74
C GLU A 76 -1.29 1.23 9.83
N GLU A 77 -0.11 0.62 9.79
CA GLU A 77 0.17 -0.59 9.03
C GLU A 77 0.28 -1.78 9.98
N ARG A 78 -0.46 -2.84 9.71
CA ARG A 78 -0.45 -4.09 10.46
C ARG A 78 0.09 -5.20 9.57
N ARG A 79 1.18 -5.86 10.00
CA ARG A 79 1.79 -6.99 9.31
C ARG A 79 1.52 -8.27 10.06
N TYR A 80 0.81 -9.17 9.41
CA TYR A 80 0.49 -10.49 9.94
C TYR A 80 1.46 -11.51 9.36
N PHE A 81 1.97 -12.38 10.21
CA PHE A 81 2.91 -13.45 9.86
C PHE A 81 2.42 -14.80 10.39
N PRO A 82 2.62 -15.92 9.66
CA PRO A 82 2.14 -17.24 10.07
C PRO A 82 2.67 -17.70 11.45
N PHE A 83 3.86 -17.23 11.81
CA PHE A 83 4.57 -17.61 13.04
C PHE A 83 4.32 -16.65 14.23
N ARG A 84 3.46 -15.64 14.07
CA ARG A 84 3.16 -14.65 15.12
C ARG A 84 1.67 -14.60 15.43
N LYS A 85 1.34 -14.59 16.73
CA LYS A 85 -0.05 -14.46 17.19
C LYS A 85 -0.60 -13.03 17.01
N ALA A 86 0.25 -12.03 17.15
CA ALA A 86 -0.12 -10.62 17.00
C ALA A 86 0.60 -9.98 15.80
N PRO A 87 -0.02 -9.03 15.10
CA PRO A 87 0.64 -8.31 14.03
C PRO A 87 1.77 -7.42 14.54
N VAL A 88 2.72 -7.13 13.67
CA VAL A 88 3.61 -5.99 13.86
C VAL A 88 2.84 -4.74 13.42
N VAL A 89 2.79 -3.74 14.30
CA VAL A 89 2.10 -2.48 14.04
C VAL A 89 3.14 -1.39 13.79
N LEU A 90 2.96 -0.66 12.69
CA LEU A 90 3.78 0.48 12.30
C LEU A 90 2.85 1.69 12.10
N GLN A 91 3.34 2.87 12.42
CA GLN A 91 2.59 4.10 12.24
C GLN A 91 3.38 5.08 11.38
N GLY A 92 2.66 5.94 10.68
CA GLY A 92 3.31 6.90 9.82
C GLY A 92 2.38 7.93 9.19
N GLU A 93 2.95 8.66 8.25
CA GLU A 93 2.27 9.70 7.50
C GLU A 93 2.44 9.46 6.00
N ILE A 94 1.38 9.69 5.25
CA ILE A 94 1.36 9.67 3.78
C ILE A 94 1.27 11.10 3.29
N ARG A 95 2.10 11.46 2.32
CA ARG A 95 1.99 12.73 1.58
C ARG A 95 1.92 12.42 0.10
N ILE A 96 1.02 13.11 -0.58
CA ILE A 96 0.85 13.00 -2.03
C ILE A 96 0.94 14.40 -2.62
N ILE A 97 1.84 14.55 -3.60
CA ILE A 97 1.90 15.70 -4.50
C ILE A 97 1.78 15.13 -5.91
N PRO A 98 0.74 15.48 -6.68
CA PRO A 98 0.44 14.85 -7.97
C PRO A 98 1.65 14.78 -8.91
N GLU A 99 2.43 15.86 -8.99
CA GLU A 99 3.58 16.00 -9.90
C GLU A 99 4.84 15.30 -9.39
N LEU A 100 4.96 15.13 -8.05
CA LEU A 100 6.16 14.57 -7.41
C LEU A 100 5.99 13.11 -6.98
N GLY A 101 4.74 12.67 -6.77
CA GLY A 101 4.43 11.31 -6.37
C GLY A 101 3.99 11.16 -4.92
N LEU A 102 4.40 10.07 -4.28
CA LEU A 102 3.96 9.64 -2.97
C LEU A 102 5.15 9.53 -2.01
N SER A 103 4.97 9.97 -0.78
CA SER A 103 5.91 9.78 0.31
C SER A 103 5.23 9.11 1.51
N LEU A 104 5.84 8.03 2.01
CA LEU A 104 5.44 7.34 3.24
C LEU A 104 6.52 7.56 4.28
N ARG A 105 6.23 8.29 5.34
CA ARG A 105 7.12 8.45 6.49
C ARG A 105 6.68 7.49 7.58
N TYR A 106 7.47 6.48 7.87
CA TYR A 106 7.34 5.66 9.08
C TYR A 106 7.91 6.42 10.27
N LEU A 107 7.23 6.35 11.40
CA LEU A 107 7.62 7.02 12.65
C LEU A 107 8.26 6.04 13.62
N GLU A 108 7.66 4.87 13.78
CA GLU A 108 8.07 3.83 14.72
C GLU A 108 7.92 2.44 14.09
N PRO A 109 8.72 1.45 14.50
CA PRO A 109 9.87 1.52 15.42
C PRO A 109 11.17 2.00 14.78
N GLU A 110 11.21 2.08 13.47
CA GLU A 110 12.38 2.49 12.66
C GLU A 110 11.98 3.62 11.73
N PRO A 111 12.29 4.87 12.11
CA PRO A 111 11.97 6.02 11.28
C PRO A 111 12.66 5.94 9.91
N ARG A 112 11.88 6.09 8.85
CA ARG A 112 12.35 6.11 7.47
C ARG A 112 11.31 6.74 6.57
N ILE A 113 11.75 7.19 5.42
CA ILE A 113 10.89 7.75 4.37
C ILE A 113 11.00 6.86 3.14
N LEU A 114 9.88 6.40 2.62
CA LEU A 114 9.78 5.78 1.31
C LEU A 114 9.24 6.83 0.33
N ILE A 115 9.99 7.10 -0.72
CA ILE A 115 9.62 8.05 -1.78
C ILE A 115 9.34 7.24 -3.04
N ILE A 116 8.16 7.42 -3.59
CA ILE A 116 7.67 6.68 -4.75
C ILE A 116 7.26 7.70 -5.82
N ASP A 117 8.00 7.75 -6.91
CA ASP A 117 7.79 8.69 -8.01
C ASP A 117 7.98 8.01 -9.38
N ALA A 118 8.08 8.80 -10.44
CA ALA A 118 8.31 8.28 -11.79
C ALA A 118 9.66 7.55 -11.96
N LYS A 119 10.65 7.81 -11.07
CA LYS A 119 11.97 7.15 -11.07
C LYS A 119 11.96 5.84 -10.27
N GLY A 120 10.86 5.51 -9.60
CA GLY A 120 10.69 4.30 -8.80
C GLY A 120 10.74 4.55 -7.30
N LEU A 121 11.16 3.53 -6.53
CA LEU A 121 11.22 3.57 -5.07
C LEU A 121 12.60 4.02 -4.58
N LEU A 122 12.60 5.02 -3.71
CA LEU A 122 13.75 5.47 -2.94
C LEU A 122 13.45 5.36 -1.45
N MET A 123 14.37 4.85 -0.67
CA MET A 123 14.32 4.88 0.78
C MET A 123 15.32 5.92 1.29
N ARG A 124 14.88 6.75 2.22
CA ARG A 124 15.72 7.73 2.93
C ARG A 124 15.61 7.45 4.43
N ASP A 125 16.73 7.27 5.11
CA ASP A 125 16.77 7.10 6.55
C ASP A 125 16.78 8.47 7.30
N GLU A 126 16.79 8.43 8.62
CA GLU A 126 16.79 9.65 9.45
C GLU A 126 18.03 10.53 9.25
N THR A 127 19.14 9.94 8.85
CA THR A 127 20.40 10.68 8.58
C THR A 127 20.40 11.34 7.18
N GLY A 128 19.35 11.09 6.38
CA GLY A 128 19.26 11.55 5.00
C GLY A 128 19.98 10.65 4.01
N GLN A 129 20.51 9.49 4.45
CA GLN A 129 21.15 8.54 3.55
C GLN A 129 20.08 7.88 2.65
N GLU A 130 20.32 7.92 1.36
CA GLU A 130 19.42 7.41 0.35
C GLU A 130 19.86 6.03 -0.16
N ARG A 131 18.87 5.17 -0.39
CA ARG A 131 19.05 3.87 -1.03
C ARG A 131 17.93 3.66 -2.03
N ALA A 132 18.27 3.51 -3.29
CA ALA A 132 17.33 3.04 -4.30
C ALA A 132 16.94 1.59 -4.02
N ALA A 133 15.72 1.20 -4.38
CA ALA A 133 15.34 -0.21 -4.38
C ALA A 133 16.31 -1.01 -5.26
N PRO A 134 16.68 -2.23 -4.86
CA PRO A 134 17.48 -3.08 -5.72
C PRO A 134 16.83 -3.20 -7.10
N PRO A 135 17.61 -3.29 -8.18
CA PRO A 135 17.09 -3.42 -9.54
C PRO A 135 16.49 -4.84 -9.80
N ASP A 136 16.11 -5.56 -8.74
CA ASP A 136 15.40 -6.81 -8.85
C ASP A 136 14.05 -6.55 -9.51
N SER A 137 13.84 -7.17 -10.66
CA SER A 137 12.64 -7.02 -11.47
C SER A 137 11.34 -7.31 -10.70
N ARG A 138 11.38 -8.22 -9.71
CA ARG A 138 10.24 -8.60 -8.88
C ARG A 138 9.84 -7.52 -7.89
N ALA A 139 10.83 -6.97 -7.17
CA ALA A 139 10.60 -5.88 -6.22
C ALA A 139 10.12 -4.63 -6.95
N GLN A 140 10.70 -4.34 -8.11
CA GLN A 140 10.28 -3.22 -8.94
C GLN A 140 8.85 -3.40 -9.48
N ALA A 141 8.49 -4.60 -9.93
CA ALA A 141 7.14 -4.91 -10.40
C ALA A 141 6.10 -4.74 -9.30
N ALA A 142 6.36 -5.25 -8.07
CA ALA A 142 5.47 -5.09 -6.93
C ALA A 142 5.31 -3.62 -6.51
N THR A 143 6.41 -2.85 -6.53
CA THR A 143 6.38 -1.41 -6.25
C THR A 143 5.55 -0.67 -7.31
N SER A 144 5.77 -0.97 -8.59
CA SER A 144 5.01 -0.35 -9.69
C SER A 144 3.52 -0.66 -9.58
N ALA A 145 3.15 -1.89 -9.22
CA ALA A 145 1.77 -2.26 -9.02
C ALA A 145 1.11 -1.46 -7.88
N LEU A 146 1.80 -1.35 -6.73
CA LEU A 146 1.30 -0.55 -5.61
C LEU A 146 1.16 0.94 -5.98
N VAL A 147 2.12 1.48 -6.73
CA VAL A 147 2.05 2.86 -7.25
C VAL A 147 0.83 3.04 -8.14
N ASN A 148 0.59 2.13 -9.07
CA ASN A 148 -0.54 2.19 -9.98
C ASN A 148 -1.87 2.11 -9.22
N VAL A 149 -1.94 1.27 -8.17
CA VAL A 149 -3.11 1.20 -7.28
C VAL A 149 -3.32 2.53 -6.54
N LEU A 150 -2.26 3.09 -5.95
CA LEU A 150 -2.35 4.36 -5.20
C LEU A 150 -2.64 5.57 -6.10
N ARG A 151 -2.27 5.47 -7.37
CA ARG A 151 -2.63 6.46 -8.40
C ARG A 151 -4.00 6.20 -9.03
N PHE A 152 -4.61 5.06 -8.75
CA PHE A 152 -5.84 4.61 -9.41
C PHE A 152 -5.73 4.63 -10.95
N ASP A 153 -4.53 4.32 -11.48
CA ASP A 153 -4.30 4.18 -12.91
C ASP A 153 -4.90 2.86 -13.41
N PHE A 154 -6.19 2.90 -13.68
CA PHE A 154 -6.95 1.73 -14.07
C PHE A 154 -6.42 1.09 -15.36
N GLU A 155 -5.95 1.90 -16.32
CA GLU A 155 -5.43 1.40 -17.59
C GLU A 155 -4.11 0.63 -17.41
N ALA A 156 -3.25 1.06 -16.48
CA ALA A 156 -2.05 0.31 -16.12
C ALA A 156 -2.40 -0.95 -15.30
N LEU A 157 -3.36 -0.82 -14.36
CA LEU A 157 -3.78 -1.92 -13.49
C LEU A 157 -4.38 -3.08 -14.25
N LYS A 158 -5.29 -2.85 -15.20
CA LYS A 158 -5.94 -3.91 -15.97
C LYS A 158 -4.98 -4.72 -16.86
N LYS A 159 -3.77 -4.24 -17.11
CA LYS A 159 -2.73 -5.00 -17.83
C LYS A 159 -2.13 -6.11 -16.98
N GLN A 160 -2.07 -5.91 -15.68
CA GLN A 160 -1.42 -6.80 -14.73
C GLN A 160 -2.40 -7.56 -13.84
N PHE A 161 -3.63 -7.04 -13.67
CA PHE A 161 -4.63 -7.58 -12.75
C PHE A 161 -5.98 -7.81 -13.44
N ASP A 162 -6.69 -8.80 -12.95
CA ASP A 162 -8.14 -8.83 -13.04
C ASP A 162 -8.70 -7.96 -11.92
N VAL A 163 -9.60 -7.05 -12.27
CA VAL A 163 -10.14 -6.06 -11.35
C VAL A 163 -11.58 -6.41 -11.01
N TYR A 164 -11.89 -6.32 -9.72
CA TYR A 164 -13.20 -6.59 -9.15
C TYR A 164 -13.65 -5.39 -8.34
N GLY A 165 -14.96 -5.18 -8.27
CA GLY A 165 -15.50 -4.07 -7.52
C GLY A 165 -16.88 -4.34 -6.96
N ARG A 166 -17.13 -3.85 -5.75
CA ARG A 166 -18.43 -3.94 -5.08
C ARG A 166 -18.75 -2.65 -4.35
N TYR A 167 -20.01 -2.25 -4.47
CA TYR A 167 -20.58 -1.18 -3.67
C TYR A 167 -21.59 -1.72 -2.66
N ASN A 168 -21.61 -1.14 -1.47
CA ASN A 168 -22.62 -1.38 -0.47
C ASN A 168 -22.98 -0.03 0.18
N GLY A 169 -24.03 0.63 -0.34
CA GLY A 169 -24.37 1.99 0.08
C GLY A 169 -23.28 3.00 -0.28
N ALA A 170 -22.77 3.69 0.73
CA ALA A 170 -21.66 4.65 0.57
C ALA A 170 -20.29 3.98 0.52
N THR A 171 -20.18 2.73 0.98
CA THR A 171 -18.91 2.00 1.00
C THR A 171 -18.63 1.33 -0.33
N TRP A 172 -17.35 1.27 -0.68
CA TRP A 172 -16.86 0.61 -1.88
C TRP A 172 -15.63 -0.24 -1.58
N MET A 173 -15.44 -1.27 -2.39
CA MET A 173 -14.27 -2.14 -2.33
C MET A 173 -13.84 -2.51 -3.74
N LEU A 174 -12.54 -2.45 -4.00
CA LEU A 174 -11.88 -2.89 -5.22
C LEU A 174 -10.92 -4.03 -4.89
N GLY A 175 -10.89 -5.04 -5.75
CA GLY A 175 -9.97 -6.17 -5.66
C GLY A 175 -9.13 -6.26 -6.94
N PHE A 176 -7.84 -6.53 -6.78
CA PHE A 176 -6.87 -6.67 -7.85
C PHE A 176 -6.20 -8.04 -7.70
N ALA A 177 -6.64 -8.99 -8.53
CA ALA A 177 -6.05 -10.32 -8.59
C ALA A 177 -4.98 -10.37 -9.68
N PRO A 178 -3.70 -10.64 -9.34
CA PRO A 178 -2.64 -10.73 -10.34
C PRO A 178 -2.93 -11.78 -11.40
N ARG A 179 -2.74 -11.46 -12.68
CA ARG A 179 -2.90 -12.41 -13.80
C ARG A 179 -1.74 -13.36 -13.93
N ASP A 180 -0.54 -12.90 -13.61
CA ASP A 180 0.67 -13.73 -13.61
C ASP A 180 0.78 -14.47 -12.27
N PRO A 181 0.84 -15.82 -12.25
CA PRO A 181 0.92 -16.61 -11.02
C PRO A 181 2.21 -16.33 -10.22
N THR A 182 3.33 -16.05 -10.89
CA THR A 182 4.60 -15.72 -10.21
C THR A 182 4.47 -14.41 -9.47
N PHE A 183 3.83 -13.44 -10.10
CA PHE A 183 3.53 -12.15 -9.51
C PHE A 183 2.49 -12.28 -8.39
N GLY A 184 1.49 -13.17 -8.57
CA GLY A 184 0.52 -13.52 -7.53
C GLY A 184 1.16 -14.11 -6.27
N ASN A 185 2.12 -15.02 -6.42
CA ASN A 185 2.87 -15.58 -5.31
C ASN A 185 3.70 -14.53 -4.55
N LEU A 186 4.12 -13.48 -5.26
CA LEU A 186 4.88 -12.39 -4.68
C LEU A 186 3.99 -11.41 -3.91
N LEU A 187 2.94 -10.90 -4.55
CA LEU A 187 2.12 -9.80 -4.05
C LEU A 187 0.87 -10.27 -3.31
N GLY A 188 0.31 -11.42 -3.71
CA GLY A 188 -1.02 -11.84 -3.29
C GLY A 188 -2.12 -11.05 -3.97
N VAL A 189 -3.33 -11.13 -3.43
CA VAL A 189 -4.46 -10.27 -3.82
C VAL A 189 -4.33 -8.94 -3.12
N LEU A 190 -4.48 -7.85 -3.88
CA LEU A 190 -4.53 -6.51 -3.34
C LEU A 190 -5.98 -6.06 -3.27
N THR A 191 -6.41 -5.53 -2.12
CA THR A 191 -7.72 -4.91 -1.99
C THR A 191 -7.58 -3.47 -1.52
N VAL A 192 -8.46 -2.62 -2.00
CA VAL A 192 -8.62 -1.25 -1.50
C VAL A 192 -10.09 -1.00 -1.21
N SER A 193 -10.36 -0.29 -0.13
CA SER A 193 -11.73 0.03 0.26
C SER A 193 -11.83 1.41 0.89
N GLY A 194 -13.03 1.95 0.84
CA GLY A 194 -13.31 3.26 1.38
C GLY A 194 -14.79 3.59 1.44
N GLU A 195 -15.05 4.84 1.70
CA GLU A 195 -16.38 5.39 1.88
C GLU A 195 -16.46 6.78 1.26
N ASP A 196 -17.55 7.11 0.56
CA ASP A 196 -17.82 8.41 -0.06
C ASP A 196 -16.66 8.99 -0.89
N GLY A 197 -15.94 8.12 -1.61
CA GLY A 197 -14.76 8.51 -2.41
C GLY A 197 -13.47 8.70 -1.60
N ALA A 198 -13.48 8.49 -0.28
CA ALA A 198 -12.27 8.50 0.53
C ALA A 198 -11.69 7.10 0.66
N LEU A 199 -10.39 6.95 0.38
CA LEU A 199 -9.64 5.72 0.64
C LEU A 199 -9.43 5.56 2.14
N ARG A 200 -9.81 4.38 2.68
CA ARG A 200 -9.71 4.06 4.12
C ARG A 200 -8.78 2.90 4.40
N ARG A 201 -8.68 1.94 3.50
CA ARG A 201 -7.95 0.71 3.76
C ARG A 201 -7.33 0.14 2.49
N ILE A 202 -6.10 -0.36 2.62
CA ILE A 202 -5.39 -1.13 1.61
C ILE A 202 -4.96 -2.43 2.26
N GLU A 203 -5.17 -3.57 1.59
CA GLU A 203 -4.68 -4.85 2.06
C GLU A 203 -3.93 -5.58 0.95
N MET A 204 -2.83 -6.22 1.31
CA MET A 204 -2.10 -7.17 0.48
C MET A 204 -2.23 -8.54 1.14
N ILE A 205 -2.91 -9.47 0.49
CA ILE A 205 -3.34 -10.74 1.10
C ILE A 205 -2.70 -11.90 0.33
N LYS A 206 -1.71 -12.54 0.93
CA LYS A 206 -1.11 -13.79 0.43
C LYS A 206 -1.83 -15.02 0.96
N SER A 207 -2.22 -14.95 2.23
CA SER A 207 -3.01 -15.97 2.92
C SER A 207 -3.71 -15.33 4.12
N PRO A 208 -4.67 -16.00 4.77
CA PRO A 208 -5.30 -15.48 5.99
C PRO A 208 -4.31 -15.10 7.10
N THR A 209 -3.19 -15.82 7.18
CA THR A 209 -2.15 -15.60 8.21
C THR A 209 -0.96 -14.78 7.71
N GLN A 210 -0.91 -14.45 6.42
CA GLN A 210 0.17 -13.67 5.81
C GLN A 210 -0.41 -12.53 4.98
N ARG A 211 -0.59 -11.38 5.62
CA ARG A 211 -1.15 -10.18 4.98
C ARG A 211 -0.58 -8.91 5.59
N ILE A 212 -0.67 -7.83 4.84
CA ILE A 212 -0.43 -6.46 5.28
C ILE A 212 -1.73 -5.69 5.15
N GLU A 213 -2.09 -4.95 6.17
CA GLU A 213 -3.24 -4.06 6.24
C GLU A 213 -2.77 -2.66 6.53
N ILE A 214 -3.16 -1.68 5.72
CA ILE A 214 -2.87 -0.26 5.92
C ILE A 214 -4.19 0.46 6.13
N LEU A 215 -4.39 1.02 7.30
CA LEU A 215 -5.53 1.84 7.67
C LEU A 215 -5.16 3.31 7.51
N ILE A 216 -5.89 4.03 6.68
CA ILE A 216 -5.66 5.45 6.38
C ILE A 216 -6.63 6.29 7.18
N LYS A 217 -6.10 7.29 7.90
CA LYS A 217 -6.84 8.16 8.82
C LYS A 217 -6.49 9.63 8.55
N ASP A 218 -7.32 10.52 9.04
CA ASP A 218 -7.05 11.98 9.11
C ASP A 218 -6.61 12.60 7.78
N THR A 219 -7.26 12.20 6.68
CA THR A 219 -6.92 12.74 5.36
C THR A 219 -7.29 14.21 5.24
N LYS A 220 -6.31 15.03 4.89
CA LYS A 220 -6.45 16.46 4.54
C LYS A 220 -6.13 16.61 3.06
N GLU A 221 -6.96 17.34 2.34
CA GLU A 221 -6.75 17.70 0.93
C GLU A 221 -6.30 19.15 0.82
N ASP A 222 -5.79 19.51 -0.35
CA ASP A 222 -5.31 20.86 -0.70
C ASP A 222 -4.26 21.41 0.28
N VAL A 223 -3.39 20.50 0.79
CA VAL A 223 -2.35 20.84 1.75
C VAL A 223 -1.23 21.61 1.07
N LEU A 224 -0.89 22.78 1.61
CA LEU A 224 0.26 23.55 1.15
C LEU A 224 1.55 23.03 1.82
N PHE A 225 2.40 22.39 1.05
CA PHE A 225 3.71 21.95 1.53
C PHE A 225 4.77 23.03 1.32
N THR A 226 5.55 23.30 2.36
CA THR A 226 6.69 24.22 2.27
C THR A 226 7.80 23.63 1.42
N GLY A 227 8.70 24.46 0.89
CA GLY A 227 9.87 23.99 0.14
C GLY A 227 10.75 23.03 0.94
N ASP A 228 10.87 23.22 2.27
CA ASP A 228 11.60 22.30 3.15
C ASP A 228 10.92 20.94 3.26
N THR A 229 9.60 20.94 3.38
CA THR A 229 8.80 19.70 3.36
C THR A 229 8.99 18.96 2.05
N VAL A 230 8.91 19.66 0.93
CA VAL A 230 9.13 19.05 -0.39
C VAL A 230 10.52 18.42 -0.48
N ARG A 231 11.58 19.16 -0.15
CA ARG A 231 12.95 18.64 -0.18
C ARG A 231 13.17 17.43 0.74
N ARG A 232 12.52 17.41 1.89
CA ARG A 232 12.67 16.33 2.86
C ARG A 232 11.95 15.06 2.45
N PHE A 233 10.76 15.16 1.86
CA PHE A 233 9.85 14.04 1.64
C PHE A 233 9.70 13.61 0.18
N PHE A 234 10.25 14.37 -0.77
CA PHE A 234 10.19 14.08 -2.20
C PHE A 234 11.59 14.20 -2.83
N ARG A 235 11.70 13.98 -4.14
CA ARG A 235 12.93 14.18 -4.93
C ARG A 235 12.65 14.78 -6.30
#